data_03ab2846b57bb691e37f317066054fad
#
_entry.id   03ab2846b57bb691e37f317066054fad
#
_cell.length_a   1.000
_cell.length_b   1.000
_cell.length_c   1.000
_cell.angle_alpha   90.00
_cell.angle_beta   90.00
_cell.angle_gamma   90.00
#
_symmetry.space_group_name_H-M   'P 1'
#
loop_
_entity.id
_entity.type
_entity.pdbx_description
1 polymer ?
#
loop_
_entity_poly.entity_id
_entity_poly.type
_entity_poly.pdbx_seq_one_letter_code
_entity_poly.pdbx_strand_id
1 'polypeptide(L)'
;MDNNSISISPASVADSTSVQEQVVKGSLSSSNLNECEGCFFEGDEFDLENYKYDYRTGHPAVYVGTYHKYNCGSLFGAWLDLTTFASYEDFCEVCRFLHRDEADPELMFQDMENFPDEWYSESGLDEDTFDLILQYADLDDDERRAFDAYIENKGGGRDAEVFDDFRDKYVGEFDSEEEFAEHIADECGMLDKVPESIKQYFNYERFARDLFASDYDFFDNAFVFRAY
;
A
#
# COMPACT_ATOMS: atom_id res chain seq x y z
N MET A 1 28.30 45.79 -30.86
CA MET A 1 28.05 45.61 -29.41
C MET A 1 26.67 45.02 -29.35
N ASP A 2 26.59 43.74 -29.62
CA ASP A 2 25.31 43.04 -29.84
C ASP A 2 25.02 42.16 -28.63
N ASN A 3 23.96 42.54 -27.92
CA ASN A 3 23.40 41.77 -26.82
C ASN A 3 22.50 40.66 -27.39
N ASN A 4 22.97 39.43 -27.31
CA ASN A 4 22.20 38.24 -27.66
C ASN A 4 21.55 37.68 -26.41
N SER A 5 20.31 38.06 -26.12
CA SER A 5 19.50 37.51 -25.06
C SER A 5 18.83 36.23 -25.55
N ILE A 6 19.28 35.09 -25.06
CA ILE A 6 18.65 33.80 -25.30
C ILE A 6 17.47 33.67 -24.30
N SER A 7 16.26 33.75 -24.83
CA SER A 7 15.02 33.46 -24.10
C SER A 7 14.83 31.95 -24.06
N ILE A 8 14.92 31.38 -22.88
CA ILE A 8 14.55 29.98 -22.64
C ILE A 8 13.08 29.97 -22.22
N SER A 9 12.22 29.47 -23.07
CA SER A 9 10.82 29.16 -22.76
C SER A 9 10.77 27.95 -21.85
N PRO A 10 9.94 27.93 -20.78
CA PRO A 10 9.74 26.75 -19.97
C PRO A 10 8.95 25.69 -20.77
N ALA A 11 9.46 24.48 -20.81
CA ALA A 11 8.77 23.32 -21.32
C ALA A 11 7.46 23.12 -20.55
N SER A 12 6.37 23.02 -21.30
CA SER A 12 5.05 22.69 -20.76
C SER A 12 5.08 21.31 -20.11
N VAL A 13 4.67 21.26 -18.87
CA VAL A 13 4.30 20.02 -18.17
C VAL A 13 3.17 19.39 -18.97
N ALA A 14 3.40 18.24 -19.54
CA ALA A 14 2.38 17.47 -20.23
C ALA A 14 1.39 16.97 -19.18
N ASP A 15 0.14 17.33 -19.41
CA ASP A 15 -1.03 17.00 -18.64
C ASP A 15 -1.24 15.49 -18.67
N SER A 16 -1.15 14.83 -17.51
CA SER A 16 -1.33 13.38 -17.32
C SER A 16 -2.80 12.94 -17.43
N THR A 17 -3.68 13.81 -17.92
CA THR A 17 -5.13 13.55 -18.02
C THR A 17 -5.58 12.85 -19.30
N SER A 18 -4.67 12.46 -20.20
CA SER A 18 -5.06 11.89 -21.50
C SER A 18 -5.00 10.36 -21.62
N VAL A 19 -4.62 9.64 -20.57
CA VAL A 19 -4.52 8.17 -20.59
C VAL A 19 -5.84 7.48 -20.19
N GLN A 20 -6.77 8.20 -19.58
CA GLN A 20 -8.02 7.61 -19.04
C GLN A 20 -9.17 7.44 -20.02
N GLU A 21 -9.06 7.83 -21.30
CA GLU A 21 -10.21 7.84 -22.22
C GLU A 21 -10.16 6.83 -23.39
N GLN A 22 -9.32 5.81 -23.34
CA GLN A 22 -9.40 4.68 -24.28
C GLN A 22 -10.01 3.42 -23.67
N VAL A 23 -11.01 3.59 -22.81
CA VAL A 23 -11.85 2.47 -22.39
C VAL A 23 -12.84 2.11 -23.50
N VAL A 24 -12.45 1.12 -24.25
CA VAL A 24 -13.25 0.13 -24.97
C VAL A 24 -14.74 0.41 -25.12
N LYS A 25 -15.12 1.01 -26.25
CA LYS A 25 -16.43 0.76 -26.89
C LYS A 25 -16.29 -0.44 -27.83
N GLY A 26 -16.28 -1.64 -27.28
CA GLY A 26 -16.43 -2.89 -28.01
C GLY A 26 -17.63 -3.63 -27.46
N SER A 27 -18.80 -3.43 -28.05
CA SER A 27 -19.94 -4.32 -27.80
C SER A 27 -19.59 -5.68 -28.41
N LEU A 28 -19.23 -6.65 -27.59
CA LEU A 28 -19.07 -8.03 -27.98
C LEU A 28 -20.45 -8.68 -27.98
N SER A 29 -20.92 -9.07 -29.17
CA SER A 29 -22.12 -9.85 -29.36
C SER A 29 -21.95 -11.22 -28.70
N SER A 30 -22.95 -11.61 -27.95
CA SER A 30 -23.08 -12.89 -27.22
C SER A 30 -23.27 -14.10 -28.16
N SER A 31 -22.21 -14.49 -28.85
CA SER A 31 -22.25 -15.75 -29.59
C SER A 31 -20.86 -16.28 -29.77
N ASN A 32 -20.39 -17.05 -28.81
CA ASN A 32 -19.38 -18.12 -28.82
C ASN A 32 -18.75 -18.31 -27.43
N LEU A 33 -19.59 -18.59 -26.43
CA LEU A 33 -19.17 -19.02 -25.09
C LEU A 33 -19.42 -20.52 -24.97
N ASN A 34 -18.62 -21.36 -25.61
CA ASN A 34 -18.55 -22.75 -25.26
C ASN A 34 -17.15 -23.28 -25.53
N GLU A 35 -16.64 -23.99 -24.48
CA GLU A 35 -15.45 -24.81 -24.42
C GLU A 35 -14.22 -24.17 -23.74
N CYS A 36 -14.37 -23.88 -22.43
CA CYS A 36 -13.28 -24.07 -21.47
C CYS A 36 -13.81 -24.95 -20.35
N GLU A 37 -13.48 -26.25 -20.39
CA GLU A 37 -13.73 -27.16 -19.27
C GLU A 37 -12.79 -26.76 -18.11
N GLY A 38 -13.37 -26.10 -17.07
CA GLY A 38 -12.64 -25.78 -15.86
C GLY A 38 -12.99 -24.45 -15.16
N CYS A 39 -13.82 -23.60 -15.74
CA CYS A 39 -14.25 -22.36 -15.07
C CYS A 39 -15.46 -22.62 -14.17
N PHE A 40 -15.28 -22.46 -12.87
CA PHE A 40 -16.30 -22.68 -11.82
C PHE A 40 -17.30 -21.51 -11.68
N PHE A 41 -17.76 -20.91 -12.76
CA PHE A 41 -18.89 -19.97 -12.72
C PHE A 41 -20.13 -20.63 -13.30
N GLU A 42 -20.74 -21.57 -12.56
CA GLU A 42 -22.08 -22.03 -12.83
C GLU A 42 -23.10 -21.05 -12.24
N GLY A 43 -23.61 -20.12 -13.04
CA GLY A 43 -24.91 -19.55 -12.79
C GLY A 43 -25.07 -18.06 -12.57
N ASP A 44 -24.04 -17.27 -12.29
CA ASP A 44 -24.12 -15.81 -12.29
C ASP A 44 -23.30 -15.23 -13.44
N GLU A 45 -23.86 -14.23 -14.13
CA GLU A 45 -23.21 -13.52 -15.23
C GLU A 45 -21.96 -12.84 -14.67
N PHE A 46 -20.75 -13.36 -14.99
CA PHE A 46 -19.49 -12.80 -14.55
C PHE A 46 -19.36 -11.37 -15.06
N ASP A 47 -19.38 -10.41 -14.14
CA ASP A 47 -19.24 -8.99 -14.45
C ASP A 47 -17.91 -8.45 -13.92
N LEU A 48 -16.97 -8.21 -14.85
CA LEU A 48 -15.65 -7.65 -14.56
C LEU A 48 -15.75 -6.27 -13.88
N GLU A 49 -16.84 -5.52 -14.08
CA GLU A 49 -17.04 -4.20 -13.48
C GLU A 49 -17.04 -4.26 -11.94
N ASN A 50 -17.42 -5.40 -11.33
CA ASN A 50 -17.44 -5.57 -9.88
C ASN A 50 -16.03 -5.62 -9.25
N TYR A 51 -15.00 -5.87 -10.07
CA TYR A 51 -13.62 -6.02 -9.62
C TYR A 51 -12.73 -4.83 -10.02
N LYS A 52 -13.30 -3.88 -10.76
CA LYS A 52 -12.54 -2.71 -11.21
C LYS A 52 -12.28 -1.73 -10.09
N TYR A 53 -11.06 -1.26 -10.06
CA TYR A 53 -10.63 -0.25 -9.12
C TYR A 53 -11.30 1.12 -9.39
N ASP A 54 -11.82 1.74 -8.33
CA ASP A 54 -12.24 3.15 -8.31
C ASP A 54 -11.20 3.94 -7.51
N TYR A 55 -10.41 4.77 -8.17
CA TYR A 55 -9.36 5.60 -7.57
C TYR A 55 -9.81 6.46 -6.38
N ARG A 56 -11.13 6.65 -6.20
CA ARG A 56 -11.69 7.42 -5.07
C ARG A 56 -11.77 6.64 -3.77
N THR A 57 -11.61 5.33 -3.83
CA THR A 57 -11.70 4.46 -2.64
C THR A 57 -10.42 4.47 -1.81
N GLY A 58 -9.28 4.66 -2.47
CA GLY A 58 -7.96 4.49 -1.83
C GLY A 58 -7.63 3.03 -1.50
N HIS A 59 -8.34 2.08 -2.11
CA HIS A 59 -8.06 0.65 -1.93
C HIS A 59 -6.77 0.24 -2.66
N PRO A 60 -6.06 -0.80 -2.18
CA PRO A 60 -4.98 -1.41 -2.93
C PRO A 60 -5.43 -1.93 -4.29
N ALA A 61 -4.67 -1.61 -5.31
CA ALA A 61 -5.01 -1.99 -6.67
C ALA A 61 -3.77 -2.29 -7.52
N VAL A 62 -3.94 -3.14 -8.53
CA VAL A 62 -2.92 -3.45 -9.53
C VAL A 62 -3.48 -3.31 -10.93
N TYR A 63 -2.63 -2.84 -11.88
CA TYR A 63 -2.95 -2.87 -13.30
C TYR A 63 -2.48 -4.18 -13.91
N VAL A 64 -3.42 -5.02 -14.34
CA VAL A 64 -3.13 -6.36 -14.83
C VAL A 64 -3.17 -6.38 -16.36
N GLY A 65 -2.01 -6.61 -16.98
CA GLY A 65 -1.81 -6.88 -18.39
C GLY A 65 -1.19 -8.25 -18.62
N THR A 66 -0.62 -8.47 -19.82
CA THR A 66 0.23 -9.64 -20.13
C THR A 66 1.52 -9.23 -20.82
N TYR A 67 2.59 -9.98 -20.60
CA TYR A 67 3.86 -9.77 -21.30
C TYR A 67 3.72 -9.90 -22.82
N HIS A 68 2.87 -10.82 -23.30
CA HIS A 68 2.62 -10.97 -24.72
C HIS A 68 2.02 -9.70 -25.34
N LYS A 69 0.95 -9.17 -24.74
CA LYS A 69 0.28 -7.94 -25.23
C LYS A 69 1.23 -6.75 -25.17
N TYR A 70 1.92 -6.59 -24.04
CA TYR A 70 2.90 -5.51 -23.87
C TYR A 70 3.99 -5.53 -24.94
N ASN A 71 4.58 -6.70 -25.21
CA ASN A 71 5.61 -6.87 -26.24
C ASN A 71 5.08 -6.64 -27.67
N CYS A 72 3.77 -6.83 -27.87
CA CYS A 72 3.10 -6.51 -29.13
C CYS A 72 2.65 -5.04 -29.24
N GLY A 73 2.99 -4.21 -28.25
CA GLY A 73 2.64 -2.78 -28.18
C GLY A 73 1.19 -2.49 -27.75
N SER A 74 0.52 -3.46 -27.13
CA SER A 74 -0.81 -3.30 -26.57
C SER A 74 -0.73 -3.11 -25.06
N LEU A 75 -1.38 -2.05 -24.57
CA LEU A 75 -1.56 -1.80 -23.13
C LEU A 75 -2.92 -2.32 -22.62
N PHE A 76 -3.50 -3.31 -23.32
CA PHE A 76 -4.77 -3.90 -22.88
C PHE A 76 -4.62 -4.57 -21.54
N GLY A 77 -5.44 -4.16 -20.58
CA GLY A 77 -5.49 -4.64 -19.22
C GLY A 77 -6.59 -3.91 -18.45
N ALA A 78 -6.61 -4.10 -17.14
CA ALA A 78 -7.53 -3.40 -16.26
C ALA A 78 -6.90 -3.16 -14.89
N TRP A 79 -7.29 -2.07 -14.25
CA TRP A 79 -7.10 -1.86 -12.83
C TRP A 79 -8.07 -2.74 -12.05
N LEU A 80 -7.54 -3.58 -11.16
CA LEU A 80 -8.32 -4.44 -10.29
C LEU A 80 -8.14 -4.02 -8.84
N ASP A 81 -9.24 -3.86 -8.12
CA ASP A 81 -9.29 -3.58 -6.69
C ASP A 81 -9.10 -4.88 -5.91
N LEU A 82 -7.97 -5.01 -5.21
CA LEU A 82 -7.61 -6.24 -4.51
C LEU A 82 -8.55 -6.58 -3.36
N THR A 83 -9.25 -5.59 -2.80
CA THR A 83 -10.21 -5.79 -1.69
C THR A 83 -11.54 -6.40 -2.13
N THR A 84 -11.79 -6.51 -3.43
CA THR A 84 -13.04 -7.06 -3.97
C THR A 84 -13.03 -8.59 -4.09
N PHE A 85 -11.87 -9.22 -3.86
CA PHE A 85 -11.68 -10.66 -3.99
C PHE A 85 -11.78 -11.35 -2.64
N ALA A 86 -12.44 -12.52 -2.62
CA ALA A 86 -12.53 -13.33 -1.40
C ALA A 86 -11.27 -14.17 -1.16
N SER A 87 -10.48 -14.43 -2.21
CA SER A 87 -9.23 -15.21 -2.15
C SER A 87 -8.28 -14.84 -3.28
N TYR A 88 -7.02 -15.22 -3.12
CA TYR A 88 -6.02 -15.12 -4.19
C TYR A 88 -6.39 -15.97 -5.42
N GLU A 89 -7.06 -17.11 -5.22
CA GLU A 89 -7.54 -17.97 -6.32
C GLU A 89 -8.58 -17.23 -7.17
N ASP A 90 -9.56 -16.56 -6.53
CA ASP A 90 -10.57 -15.74 -7.22
C ASP A 90 -9.91 -14.60 -8.02
N PHE A 91 -8.91 -13.95 -7.45
CA PHE A 91 -8.11 -12.92 -8.15
C PHE A 91 -7.45 -13.51 -9.41
N CYS A 92 -6.80 -14.67 -9.28
CA CYS A 92 -6.17 -15.35 -10.41
C CYS A 92 -7.17 -15.75 -11.50
N GLU A 93 -8.37 -16.19 -11.13
CA GLU A 93 -9.43 -16.54 -12.09
C GLU A 93 -9.89 -15.31 -12.88
N VAL A 94 -10.11 -14.18 -12.19
CA VAL A 94 -10.48 -12.91 -12.84
C VAL A 94 -9.37 -12.42 -13.78
N CYS A 95 -8.12 -12.54 -13.40
CA CYS A 95 -6.99 -12.22 -14.27
C CYS A 95 -6.96 -13.09 -15.54
N ARG A 96 -7.19 -14.39 -15.41
CA ARG A 96 -7.30 -15.31 -16.57
C ARG A 96 -8.51 -14.96 -17.43
N PHE A 97 -9.64 -14.64 -16.84
CA PHE A 97 -10.82 -14.21 -17.57
C PHE A 97 -10.60 -12.89 -18.34
N LEU A 98 -9.92 -11.93 -17.75
CA LEU A 98 -9.56 -10.67 -18.41
C LEU A 98 -8.75 -10.91 -19.69
N HIS A 99 -7.85 -11.91 -19.66
CA HIS A 99 -6.94 -12.25 -20.76
C HIS A 99 -7.28 -13.59 -21.46
N ARG A 100 -8.56 -14.01 -21.44
CA ARG A 100 -9.04 -15.30 -22.02
C ARG A 100 -8.86 -15.44 -23.53
N ASP A 101 -8.44 -14.38 -24.20
CA ASP A 101 -8.03 -14.40 -25.62
C ASP A 101 -6.63 -15.03 -25.81
N GLU A 102 -5.87 -15.24 -24.75
CA GLU A 102 -4.60 -15.96 -24.71
C GLU A 102 -4.80 -17.34 -24.09
N ALA A 103 -4.20 -18.38 -24.69
CA ALA A 103 -4.38 -19.76 -24.22
C ALA A 103 -3.70 -20.01 -22.85
N ASP A 104 -2.59 -19.30 -22.59
CA ASP A 104 -1.82 -19.35 -21.34
C ASP A 104 -1.25 -17.95 -21.09
N PRO A 105 -2.02 -17.04 -20.51
CA PRO A 105 -1.61 -15.66 -20.31
C PRO A 105 -0.52 -15.56 -19.23
N GLU A 106 0.67 -15.12 -19.62
CA GLU A 106 1.72 -14.72 -18.69
C GLU A 106 1.41 -13.31 -18.19
N LEU A 107 0.89 -13.23 -16.96
CA LEU A 107 0.45 -11.97 -16.38
C LEU A 107 1.61 -11.02 -16.15
N MET A 108 1.36 -9.74 -16.35
CA MET A 108 2.26 -8.63 -16.09
C MET A 108 1.50 -7.58 -15.28
N PHE A 109 1.97 -7.34 -14.07
CA PHE A 109 1.44 -6.26 -13.23
C PHE A 109 2.20 -4.99 -13.60
N GLN A 110 1.57 -4.12 -14.40
CA GLN A 110 2.25 -2.98 -15.03
C GLN A 110 2.32 -1.76 -14.11
N ASP A 111 1.47 -1.72 -13.09
CA ASP A 111 1.41 -0.62 -12.13
C ASP A 111 0.64 -1.05 -10.89
N MET A 112 0.80 -0.29 -9.78
CA MET A 112 0.12 -0.54 -8.52
C MET A 112 -0.26 0.76 -7.84
N GLU A 113 -1.25 0.72 -6.94
CA GLU A 113 -1.66 1.84 -6.09
C GLU A 113 -2.03 1.37 -4.68
N ASN A 114 -1.72 2.21 -3.69
CA ASN A 114 -2.17 2.16 -2.30
C ASN A 114 -1.73 0.94 -1.49
N PHE A 115 -0.52 0.43 -1.73
CA PHE A 115 0.18 -0.49 -0.83
C PHE A 115 1.70 -0.29 -0.94
N PRO A 116 2.53 -0.79 0.00
CA PRO A 116 3.97 -0.56 0.00
C PRO A 116 4.69 -1.04 -1.26
N ASP A 117 5.58 -0.21 -1.81
CA ASP A 117 6.35 -0.48 -3.04
C ASP A 117 7.17 -1.77 -2.95
N GLU A 118 7.66 -2.12 -1.74
CA GLU A 118 8.45 -3.32 -1.51
C GLU A 118 7.69 -4.63 -1.77
N TRP A 119 6.36 -4.58 -1.72
CA TRP A 119 5.49 -5.75 -1.98
C TRP A 119 5.14 -5.90 -3.45
N TYR A 120 5.39 -4.86 -4.25
CA TYR A 120 5.12 -4.88 -5.68
C TYR A 120 6.17 -5.69 -6.46
N SER A 121 5.70 -6.44 -7.44
CA SER A 121 6.53 -7.10 -8.46
C SER A 121 5.78 -7.11 -9.79
N GLU A 122 6.44 -6.63 -10.85
CA GLU A 122 5.90 -6.67 -12.21
C GLU A 122 5.57 -8.10 -12.69
N SER A 123 6.35 -9.09 -12.25
CA SER A 123 6.26 -10.48 -12.73
C SER A 123 5.37 -11.39 -11.90
N GLY A 124 4.82 -10.91 -10.78
CA GLY A 124 3.99 -11.77 -9.94
C GLY A 124 3.51 -11.10 -8.67
N LEU A 125 2.31 -11.46 -8.29
CA LEU A 125 1.73 -11.32 -6.98
C LEU A 125 1.45 -12.74 -6.51
N ASP A 126 2.06 -13.16 -5.41
CA ASP A 126 1.81 -14.46 -4.79
C ASP A 126 0.74 -14.36 -3.70
N GLU A 127 0.26 -15.52 -3.23
CA GLU A 127 -0.80 -15.61 -2.23
C GLU A 127 -0.40 -14.92 -0.93
N ASP A 128 0.82 -15.13 -0.45
CA ASP A 128 1.31 -14.54 0.80
C ASP A 128 1.32 -13.00 0.70
N THR A 129 1.80 -12.44 -0.42
CA THR A 129 1.79 -11.00 -0.67
C THR A 129 0.37 -10.45 -0.82
N PHE A 130 -0.52 -11.18 -1.48
CA PHE A 130 -1.92 -10.81 -1.61
C PHE A 130 -2.59 -10.68 -0.22
N ASP A 131 -2.37 -11.65 0.66
CA ASP A 131 -2.90 -11.64 2.03
C ASP A 131 -2.33 -10.49 2.87
N LEU A 132 -1.04 -10.16 2.70
CA LEU A 132 -0.42 -8.99 3.34
C LEU A 132 -1.08 -7.69 2.87
N ILE A 133 -1.34 -7.54 1.57
CA ILE A 133 -2.01 -6.35 1.01
C ILE A 133 -3.43 -6.21 1.58
N LEU A 134 -4.17 -7.30 1.74
CA LEU A 134 -5.50 -7.25 2.36
C LEU A 134 -5.44 -6.84 3.83
N GLN A 135 -4.48 -7.35 4.60
CA GLN A 135 -4.28 -6.93 5.98
C GLN A 135 -3.89 -5.45 6.08
N TYR A 136 -3.09 -4.94 5.13
CA TYR A 136 -2.75 -3.52 5.04
C TYR A 136 -3.97 -2.66 4.71
N ALA A 137 -4.86 -3.15 3.84
CA ALA A 137 -6.10 -2.46 3.49
C ALA A 137 -7.07 -2.30 4.67
N ASP A 138 -7.02 -3.25 5.63
CA ASP A 138 -7.86 -3.23 6.83
C ASP A 138 -7.37 -2.23 7.92
N LEU A 139 -6.15 -1.70 7.79
CA LEU A 139 -5.64 -0.66 8.69
C LEU A 139 -6.41 0.65 8.47
N ASP A 140 -6.69 1.36 9.57
CA ASP A 140 -7.17 2.73 9.46
C ASP A 140 -6.04 3.71 9.01
N ASP A 141 -6.39 4.96 8.74
CA ASP A 141 -5.43 5.95 8.19
C ASP A 141 -4.27 6.23 9.17
N ASP A 142 -4.51 6.19 10.48
CA ASP A 142 -3.49 6.46 11.50
C ASP A 142 -2.58 5.22 11.68
N GLU A 143 -3.18 4.04 11.75
CA GLU A 143 -2.45 2.76 11.78
C GLU A 143 -1.59 2.57 10.53
N ARG A 144 -2.12 2.93 9.36
CA ARG A 144 -1.40 2.82 8.07
C ARG A 144 -0.15 3.70 8.06
N ARG A 145 -0.28 4.96 8.48
CA ARG A 145 0.88 5.87 8.60
C ARG A 145 1.95 5.33 9.55
N ALA A 146 1.52 4.78 10.69
CA ALA A 146 2.43 4.17 11.65
C ALA A 146 3.09 2.91 11.10
N PHE A 147 2.33 2.08 10.38
CA PHE A 147 2.85 0.87 9.73
C PHE A 147 3.87 1.20 8.62
N ASP A 148 3.59 2.22 7.78
CA ASP A 148 4.51 2.66 6.75
C ASP A 148 5.84 3.12 7.37
N ALA A 149 5.78 3.94 8.43
CA ALA A 149 6.97 4.35 9.18
C ALA A 149 7.71 3.14 9.79
N TYR A 150 6.99 2.13 10.26
CA TYR A 150 7.58 0.91 10.81
C TYR A 150 8.36 0.12 9.76
N ILE A 151 7.75 -0.20 8.62
CA ILE A 151 8.41 -0.99 7.57
C ILE A 151 9.57 -0.24 6.93
N GLU A 152 9.49 1.07 6.72
CA GLU A 152 10.57 1.88 6.18
C GLU A 152 11.81 1.87 7.08
N ASN A 153 11.62 1.95 8.41
CA ASN A 153 12.72 2.05 9.36
C ASN A 153 13.25 0.68 9.83
N LYS A 154 12.41 -0.36 9.88
CA LYS A 154 12.81 -1.72 10.32
C LYS A 154 13.21 -2.63 9.15
N GLY A 155 13.00 -2.20 7.91
CA GLY A 155 13.23 -3.00 6.73
C GLY A 155 12.07 -3.98 6.54
N GLY A 156 10.97 -3.46 6.02
CA GLY A 156 9.71 -4.14 5.86
C GLY A 156 9.80 -5.46 5.13
N GLY A 157 9.60 -6.53 5.88
CA GLY A 157 9.55 -7.88 5.36
C GLY A 157 8.26 -8.13 4.61
N ARG A 158 8.34 -9.04 3.63
CA ARG A 158 7.18 -9.76 3.10
C ARG A 158 6.84 -10.94 4.02
N ASP A 159 6.98 -10.74 5.31
CA ASP A 159 6.77 -11.75 6.33
C ASP A 159 5.32 -11.72 6.79
N ALA A 160 4.68 -12.87 6.84
CA ALA A 160 3.33 -12.97 7.42
C ALA A 160 3.26 -12.46 8.87
N GLU A 161 4.41 -12.44 9.57
CA GLU A 161 4.53 -11.99 10.96
C GLU A 161 4.68 -10.46 11.09
N VAL A 162 4.85 -9.70 9.98
CA VAL A 162 5.12 -8.25 10.02
C VAL A 162 4.03 -7.45 10.74
N PHE A 163 2.76 -7.84 10.57
CA PHE A 163 1.65 -7.18 11.26
C PHE A 163 1.59 -7.50 12.74
N ASP A 164 1.91 -8.72 13.13
CA ASP A 164 1.98 -9.12 14.53
C ASP A 164 3.14 -8.40 15.23
N ASP A 165 4.31 -8.35 14.58
CA ASP A 165 5.48 -7.59 15.05
C ASP A 165 5.17 -6.09 15.19
N PHE A 166 4.48 -5.51 14.22
CA PHE A 166 4.03 -4.13 14.28
C PHE A 166 3.12 -3.88 15.48
N ARG A 167 2.06 -4.70 15.64
CA ARG A 167 1.09 -4.55 16.73
C ARG A 167 1.73 -4.74 18.13
N ASP A 168 2.69 -5.65 18.23
CA ASP A 168 3.40 -5.90 19.49
C ASP A 168 4.34 -4.76 19.87
N LYS A 169 4.89 -4.06 18.88
CA LYS A 169 5.89 -3.00 19.09
C LYS A 169 5.30 -1.60 19.11
N TYR A 170 4.22 -1.36 18.37
CA TYR A 170 3.62 -0.03 18.27
C TYR A 170 3.09 0.43 19.63
N VAL A 171 3.48 1.65 20.03
CA VAL A 171 3.07 2.24 21.31
C VAL A 171 2.06 3.37 21.10
N GLY A 172 2.29 4.21 20.09
CA GLY A 172 1.42 5.34 19.81
C GLY A 172 2.10 6.46 19.04
N GLU A 173 1.32 7.51 18.76
CA GLU A 173 1.77 8.75 18.14
C GLU A 173 1.99 9.82 19.20
N PHE A 174 3.14 10.51 19.14
CA PHE A 174 3.55 11.59 20.06
C PHE A 174 4.23 12.69 19.28
N ASP A 175 4.06 13.94 19.71
CA ASP A 175 4.66 15.11 19.05
C ASP A 175 6.18 15.17 19.25
N SER A 176 6.72 14.47 20.26
CA SER A 176 8.15 14.44 20.57
C SER A 176 8.53 13.30 21.52
N GLU A 177 9.82 12.95 21.55
CA GLU A 177 10.40 12.05 22.57
C GLU A 177 10.15 12.55 24.01
N GLU A 178 10.14 13.86 24.21
CA GLU A 178 9.90 14.48 25.52
C GLU A 178 8.46 14.30 25.97
N GLU A 179 7.48 14.47 25.07
CA GLU A 179 6.05 14.21 25.36
C GLU A 179 5.83 12.75 25.71
N PHE A 180 6.44 11.83 24.96
CA PHE A 180 6.39 10.40 25.31
C PHE A 180 6.97 10.13 26.69
N ALA A 181 8.11 10.76 27.03
CA ALA A 181 8.71 10.60 28.36
C ALA A 181 7.83 11.17 29.49
N GLU A 182 7.10 12.27 29.23
CA GLU A 182 6.08 12.78 30.18
C GLU A 182 4.95 11.76 30.35
N HIS A 183 4.44 11.21 29.26
CA HIS A 183 3.41 10.16 29.28
C HIS A 183 3.85 8.93 30.08
N ILE A 184 5.04 8.42 29.85
CA ILE A 184 5.59 7.26 30.61
C ILE A 184 5.77 7.58 32.10
N ALA A 185 6.27 8.79 32.42
CA ALA A 185 6.45 9.20 33.80
C ALA A 185 5.12 9.27 34.57
N ASP A 186 4.07 9.76 33.92
CA ASP A 186 2.72 9.85 34.45
C ASP A 186 2.05 8.46 34.56
N GLU A 187 2.11 7.65 33.50
CA GLU A 187 1.51 6.32 33.48
C GLU A 187 2.12 5.39 34.57
N CYS A 188 3.44 5.46 34.73
CA CYS A 188 4.13 4.70 35.76
C CYS A 188 4.02 5.32 37.15
N GLY A 189 3.39 6.47 37.32
CA GLY A 189 3.25 7.17 38.60
C GLY A 189 4.59 7.55 39.22
N MET A 190 5.61 7.83 38.40
CA MET A 190 6.99 8.08 38.87
C MET A 190 7.07 9.28 39.79
N LEU A 191 6.22 10.28 39.56
CA LEU A 191 6.21 11.54 40.30
C LEU A 191 5.08 11.62 41.34
N ASP A 192 4.27 10.59 41.55
CA ASP A 192 3.09 10.60 42.44
C ASP A 192 3.43 10.98 43.89
N LYS A 193 4.59 10.53 44.37
CA LYS A 193 5.06 10.78 45.74
C LYS A 193 6.01 11.99 45.85
N VAL A 194 6.27 12.67 44.75
CA VAL A 194 7.15 13.83 44.70
C VAL A 194 6.33 15.09 45.02
N PRO A 195 6.78 15.96 45.97
CA PRO A 195 6.11 17.22 46.21
C PRO A 195 6.00 18.07 44.94
N GLU A 196 4.86 18.73 44.74
CA GLU A 196 4.58 19.53 43.52
C GLU A 196 5.67 20.57 43.23
N SER A 197 6.24 21.17 44.31
CA SER A 197 7.34 22.13 44.16
C SER A 197 8.66 21.52 43.59
N ILE A 198 8.75 20.20 43.55
CA ILE A 198 9.93 19.48 43.05
C ILE A 198 9.68 18.91 41.63
N LYS A 199 8.43 18.57 41.30
CA LYS A 199 8.10 18.02 39.98
C LYS A 199 8.56 18.90 38.83
N GLN A 200 8.49 20.24 38.98
CA GLN A 200 8.95 21.21 37.98
C GLN A 200 10.45 21.14 37.67
N TYR A 201 11.25 20.42 38.46
CA TYR A 201 12.68 20.22 38.24
C TYR A 201 13.00 18.85 37.61
N PHE A 202 11.99 18.02 37.34
CA PHE A 202 12.19 16.79 36.59
C PHE A 202 12.61 17.10 35.16
N ASN A 203 13.66 16.45 34.69
CA ASN A 203 14.22 16.72 33.36
C ASN A 203 13.72 15.66 32.39
N TYR A 204 12.59 15.94 31.73
CA TYR A 204 11.97 15.04 30.76
C TYR A 204 12.85 14.83 29.53
N GLU A 205 13.58 15.86 29.04
CA GLU A 205 14.52 15.71 27.93
C GLU A 205 15.60 14.66 28.22
N ARG A 206 16.13 14.65 29.45
CA ARG A 206 17.12 13.65 29.84
C ARG A 206 16.50 12.28 29.98
N PHE A 207 15.30 12.19 30.55
CA PHE A 207 14.58 10.95 30.70
C PHE A 207 14.20 10.35 29.34
N ALA A 208 13.73 11.16 28.39
CA ALA A 208 13.51 10.78 27.01
C ALA A 208 14.74 10.16 26.38
N ARG A 209 15.89 10.83 26.50
CA ARG A 209 17.17 10.32 25.97
C ARG A 209 17.55 8.96 26.53
N ASP A 210 17.26 8.71 27.82
CA ASP A 210 17.54 7.43 28.46
C ASP A 210 16.57 6.34 27.92
N LEU A 211 15.29 6.66 27.71
CA LEU A 211 14.27 5.75 27.13
C LEU A 211 14.61 5.35 25.69
N PHE A 212 14.95 6.36 24.85
CA PHE A 212 15.27 6.13 23.42
C PHE A 212 16.72 5.67 23.18
N ALA A 213 17.52 5.48 24.24
CA ALA A 213 18.84 4.85 24.12
C ALA A 213 18.79 3.35 23.85
N SER A 214 17.73 2.65 24.32
CA SER A 214 17.65 1.18 24.23
C SER A 214 16.24 0.59 24.25
N ASP A 215 15.26 1.30 24.73
CA ASP A 215 13.96 0.71 25.04
C ASP A 215 12.90 1.03 23.97
N TYR A 216 13.04 2.18 23.30
CA TYR A 216 12.10 2.66 22.31
C TYR A 216 12.82 3.26 21.10
N ASP A 217 12.14 3.23 19.94
CA ASP A 217 12.51 3.91 18.71
C ASP A 217 11.46 4.98 18.40
N PHE A 218 11.89 6.11 17.80
CA PHE A 218 11.01 7.20 17.38
C PHE A 218 11.13 7.40 15.87
N PHE A 219 10.11 7.02 15.12
CA PHE A 219 10.11 7.07 13.67
C PHE A 219 9.27 8.24 13.16
N ASP A 220 9.72 8.85 12.07
CA ASP A 220 9.07 9.94 11.35
C ASP A 220 8.70 11.15 12.23
N ASN A 221 9.39 11.31 13.38
CA ASN A 221 9.10 12.31 14.38
C ASN A 221 7.63 12.30 14.88
N ALA A 222 7.02 11.13 14.91
CA ALA A 222 5.64 10.96 15.34
C ALA A 222 5.40 9.62 16.06
N PHE A 223 5.95 8.51 15.56
CA PHE A 223 5.56 7.18 15.99
C PHE A 223 6.58 6.54 16.93
N VAL A 224 6.11 6.04 18.06
CA VAL A 224 6.94 5.36 19.06
C VAL A 224 6.73 3.85 18.97
N PHE A 225 7.85 3.11 18.96
CA PHE A 225 7.89 1.66 18.94
C PHE A 225 8.81 1.11 20.03
N ARG A 226 8.50 -0.11 20.53
CA ARG A 226 9.45 -0.85 21.37
C ARG A 226 10.63 -1.31 20.53
N ALA A 227 11.84 -1.19 21.04
CA ALA A 227 13.06 -1.58 20.34
C ALA A 227 13.28 -3.09 20.23
N TYR A 228 12.59 -3.91 21.04
CA TYR A 228 12.73 -5.37 21.14
C TYR A 228 11.39 -6.10 21.29
#